data_af87bb58bf2041b3ab5eababa88d4391
#
_entry.id   af87bb58bf2041b3ab5eababa88d4391
#
_cell.length_a   1.000
_cell.length_b   1.000
_cell.length_c   1.000
_cell.angle_alpha   90.00
_cell.angle_beta   90.00
_cell.angle_gamma   90.00
#
_symmetry.space_group_name_H-M   'P 1'
#
loop_
_entity.id
_entity.type
_entity.pdbx_description
1 polymer ?
#
loop_
_entity_poly.entity_id
_entity_poly.type
_entity_poly.pdbx_seq_one_letter_code
_entity_poly.pdbx_strand_id
1 'polypeptide(L)'
;AARYVASTVREITLDACVYEKKSVTIIEIMGRHAGWLTGAAALARKYVGDNPLLIYLPETDFDVEEFLQKVHAAFEKNCNVVVCVSEGIHDKDGTFICEYDSAAGTDAFGHKMLAGCGKYLENLVRSRLGVKARSVELNVSQRCSAAMLAGTDQQEGILAGEFGVQAALNGET
;
A
#
# COMPACT_ATOMS: atom_id res chain seq x y z
N ALA A 1 -5.49 -7.07 9.71
CA ALA A 1 -4.63 -6.27 8.78
C ALA A 1 -5.30 -4.93 8.40
N ALA A 2 -6.56 -4.90 7.91
CA ALA A 2 -7.23 -3.66 7.45
C ALA A 2 -7.30 -2.56 8.53
N ARG A 3 -7.60 -2.92 9.78
CA ARG A 3 -7.61 -1.95 10.91
C ARG A 3 -6.24 -1.33 11.15
N TYR A 4 -5.18 -2.11 11.02
CA TYR A 4 -3.80 -1.64 11.11
C TYR A 4 -3.51 -0.64 10.00
N VAL A 5 -3.83 -0.98 8.74
CA VAL A 5 -3.63 -0.08 7.59
C VAL A 5 -4.34 1.24 7.82
N ALA A 6 -5.64 1.21 8.14
CA ALA A 6 -6.43 2.43 8.35
C ALA A 6 -5.85 3.32 9.48
N SER A 7 -5.44 2.71 10.60
CA SER A 7 -4.87 3.45 11.75
C SER A 7 -3.51 4.04 11.41
N THR A 8 -2.60 3.23 10.85
CA THR A 8 -1.24 3.65 10.51
C THR A 8 -1.23 4.71 9.41
N VAL A 9 -2.07 4.56 8.37
CA VAL A 9 -2.22 5.59 7.34
C VAL A 9 -2.70 6.91 7.94
N ARG A 10 -3.63 6.87 8.91
CA ARG A 10 -4.08 8.06 9.61
C ARG A 10 -2.95 8.72 10.41
N GLU A 11 -2.16 7.95 11.15
CA GLU A 11 -1.03 8.45 11.93
C GLU A 11 0.03 9.10 11.02
N ILE A 12 0.41 8.44 9.92
CA ILE A 12 1.34 8.97 8.93
C ILE A 12 0.77 10.24 8.27
N THR A 13 -0.53 10.28 8.01
CA THR A 13 -1.20 11.46 7.45
C THR A 13 -1.11 12.65 8.40
N LEU A 14 -1.33 12.44 9.69
CA LEU A 14 -1.23 13.50 10.69
C LEU A 14 0.20 14.03 10.79
N ASP A 15 1.20 13.15 10.78
CA ASP A 15 2.63 13.58 10.72
C ASP A 15 2.93 14.37 9.44
N ALA A 16 2.45 13.91 8.29
CA ALA A 16 2.69 14.60 7.02
C ALA A 16 2.10 16.02 7.01
N CYS A 17 0.94 16.22 7.65
CA CYS A 17 0.21 17.49 7.64
C CYS A 17 0.83 18.59 8.50
N VAL A 18 1.84 18.31 9.34
CA VAL A 18 2.50 19.35 10.17
C VAL A 18 3.48 20.23 9.38
N TYR A 19 3.83 19.83 8.15
CA TYR A 19 4.80 20.56 7.34
C TYR A 19 4.11 21.54 6.38
N GLU A 20 4.59 22.79 6.35
CA GLU A 20 4.06 23.84 5.46
C GLU A 20 4.58 23.75 4.01
N LYS A 21 5.68 23.02 3.80
CA LYS A 21 6.27 22.87 2.47
C LYS A 21 5.60 21.72 1.70
N LYS A 22 5.42 21.93 0.38
CA LYS A 22 4.91 20.89 -0.52
C LYS A 22 5.69 19.58 -0.35
N SER A 23 4.98 18.51 -0.06
CA SER A 23 5.57 17.18 0.10
C SER A 23 4.60 16.07 -0.31
N VAL A 24 5.16 14.94 -0.72
CA VAL A 24 4.41 13.70 -1.01
C VAL A 24 4.87 12.61 -0.05
N THR A 25 3.93 11.92 0.56
CA THR A 25 4.19 10.70 1.32
C THR A 25 3.49 9.54 0.62
N ILE A 26 4.26 8.55 0.20
CA ILE A 26 3.76 7.36 -0.49
C ILE A 26 3.80 6.21 0.50
N ILE A 27 2.66 5.56 0.72
CA ILE A 27 2.52 4.43 1.63
C ILE A 27 2.28 3.18 0.80
N GLU A 28 3.25 2.29 0.79
CA GLU A 28 3.15 1.00 0.13
C GLU A 28 2.53 -0.03 1.06
N ILE A 29 1.51 -0.73 0.56
CA ILE A 29 0.68 -1.67 1.30
C ILE A 29 0.74 -3.02 0.60
N MET A 30 0.95 -4.10 1.35
CA MET A 30 0.94 -5.45 0.79
C MET A 30 -0.42 -5.78 0.18
N GLY A 31 -0.39 -6.43 -0.97
CA GLY A 31 -1.56 -6.88 -1.73
C GLY A 31 -1.22 -6.99 -3.21
N ARG A 32 -0.68 -8.17 -3.62
CA ARG A 32 -0.18 -8.37 -4.98
C ARG A 32 -1.28 -8.33 -6.03
N HIS A 33 -2.37 -9.04 -5.78
CA HIS A 33 -3.46 -9.25 -6.74
C HIS A 33 -4.83 -8.85 -6.19
N ALA A 34 -4.89 -8.33 -4.96
CA ALA A 34 -6.13 -7.93 -4.32
C ALA A 34 -5.90 -6.68 -3.45
N GLY A 35 -6.62 -5.62 -3.75
CA GLY A 35 -6.46 -4.29 -3.16
C GLY A 35 -7.25 -4.04 -1.87
N TRP A 36 -7.84 -5.06 -1.23
CA TRP A 36 -8.67 -4.89 -0.03
C TRP A 36 -7.96 -4.13 1.09
N LEU A 37 -6.69 -4.46 1.35
CA LEU A 37 -5.91 -3.80 2.40
C LEU A 37 -5.57 -2.37 2.00
N THR A 38 -5.19 -2.14 0.74
CA THR A 38 -4.93 -0.80 0.22
C THR A 38 -6.20 0.04 0.21
N GLY A 39 -7.35 -0.54 -0.16
CA GLY A 39 -8.65 0.11 -0.08
C GLY A 39 -9.04 0.54 1.34
N ALA A 40 -8.61 -0.22 2.36
CA ALA A 40 -8.83 0.15 3.76
C ALA A 40 -8.17 1.47 4.17
N ALA A 41 -7.17 1.94 3.42
CA ALA A 41 -6.57 3.27 3.63
C ALA A 41 -7.60 4.41 3.51
N ALA A 42 -8.67 4.22 2.75
CA ALA A 42 -9.76 5.21 2.65
C ALA A 42 -10.44 5.49 4.00
N LEU A 43 -10.42 4.53 4.93
CA LEU A 43 -10.98 4.67 6.27
C LEU A 43 -10.16 5.61 7.17
N ALA A 44 -8.95 5.99 6.77
CA ALA A 44 -8.17 7.01 7.44
C ALA A 44 -8.76 8.43 7.28
N ARG A 45 -9.55 8.64 6.24
CA ARG A 45 -10.25 9.92 5.97
C ARG A 45 -11.35 10.14 6.99
N LYS A 46 -11.43 11.36 7.51
CA LYS A 46 -12.53 11.80 8.37
C LYS A 46 -13.57 12.59 7.58
N TYR A 47 -13.12 13.36 6.62
CA TYR A 47 -13.95 14.21 5.76
C TYR A 47 -13.60 14.01 4.29
N VAL A 48 -14.50 14.45 3.42
CA VAL A 48 -14.26 14.48 1.96
C VAL A 48 -13.11 15.44 1.68
N GLY A 49 -12.12 14.97 0.94
CA GLY A 49 -10.92 15.74 0.61
C GLY A 49 -9.74 15.57 1.59
N ASP A 50 -9.93 14.80 2.67
CA ASP A 50 -8.82 14.44 3.55
C ASP A 50 -7.83 13.48 2.85
N ASN A 51 -6.58 13.51 3.32
CA ASN A 51 -5.59 12.49 2.96
C ASN A 51 -5.98 11.09 3.56
N PRO A 52 -5.61 9.99 2.90
CA PRO A 52 -4.86 9.92 1.63
C PRO A 52 -5.74 10.38 0.45
N LEU A 53 -5.20 11.26 -0.38
CA LEU A 53 -5.95 11.80 -1.53
C LEU A 53 -6.04 10.79 -2.68
N LEU A 54 -4.98 10.02 -2.89
CA LEU A 54 -4.85 9.08 -3.98
C LEU A 54 -4.66 7.67 -3.42
N ILE A 55 -5.41 6.71 -3.95
CA ILE A 55 -5.31 5.29 -3.59
C ILE A 55 -5.29 4.49 -4.88
N TYR A 56 -4.25 3.69 -5.09
CA TYR A 56 -4.05 2.87 -6.28
C TYR A 56 -4.09 1.39 -5.92
N LEU A 57 -4.99 0.68 -6.56
CA LEU A 57 -5.27 -0.73 -6.33
C LEU A 57 -4.67 -1.59 -7.45
N PRO A 58 -4.32 -2.85 -7.17
CA PRO A 58 -3.76 -3.74 -8.19
C PRO A 58 -4.78 -4.24 -9.21
N GLU A 59 -6.08 -3.96 -9.01
CA GLU A 59 -7.15 -4.33 -9.93
C GLU A 59 -7.30 -3.36 -11.11
N THR A 60 -6.54 -2.27 -11.13
CA THR A 60 -6.64 -1.24 -12.17
C THR A 60 -5.25 -0.89 -12.71
N ASP A 61 -5.17 -0.66 -14.00
CA ASP A 61 -3.93 -0.23 -14.65
C ASP A 61 -3.42 1.07 -14.02
N PHE A 62 -2.10 1.11 -13.80
CA PHE A 62 -1.42 2.28 -13.26
C PHE A 62 -0.65 3.00 -14.37
N ASP A 63 -0.98 4.26 -14.60
CA ASP A 63 -0.25 5.12 -15.51
C ASP A 63 0.61 6.13 -14.74
N VAL A 64 1.91 6.10 -15.00
CA VAL A 64 2.91 6.94 -14.34
C VAL A 64 2.71 8.43 -14.61
N GLU A 65 2.36 8.79 -15.83
CA GLU A 65 2.16 10.21 -16.19
C GLU A 65 0.84 10.74 -15.60
N GLU A 66 -0.22 9.95 -15.63
CA GLU A 66 -1.48 10.29 -14.96
C GLU A 66 -1.29 10.44 -13.45
N PHE A 67 -0.49 9.55 -12.82
CA PHE A 67 -0.13 9.64 -11.40
C PHE A 67 0.52 10.99 -11.08
N LEU A 68 1.54 11.39 -11.85
CA LEU A 68 2.23 12.66 -11.66
C LEU A 68 1.31 13.87 -11.84
N GLN A 69 0.41 13.83 -12.83
CA GLN A 69 -0.59 14.88 -13.05
C GLN A 69 -1.56 14.99 -11.86
N LYS A 70 -2.05 13.88 -11.34
CA LYS A 70 -2.94 13.84 -10.16
C LYS A 70 -2.25 14.36 -8.90
N VAL A 71 -1.00 13.98 -8.68
CA VAL A 71 -0.20 14.51 -7.55
C VAL A 71 -0.01 16.02 -7.71
N HIS A 72 0.34 16.50 -8.91
CA HIS A 72 0.50 17.92 -9.18
C HIS A 72 -0.80 18.70 -8.92
N ALA A 73 -1.92 18.21 -9.43
CA ALA A 73 -3.24 18.83 -9.25
C ALA A 73 -3.66 18.85 -7.76
N ALA A 74 -3.30 17.82 -6.99
CA ALA A 74 -3.59 17.78 -5.57
C ALA A 74 -2.92 18.91 -4.77
N PHE A 75 -1.78 19.42 -5.25
CA PHE A 75 -1.08 20.56 -4.65
C PHE A 75 -1.78 21.90 -4.80
N GLU A 76 -2.81 22.00 -5.62
CA GLU A 76 -3.62 23.24 -5.71
C GLU A 76 -4.43 23.47 -4.41
N LYS A 77 -4.77 22.39 -3.72
CA LYS A 77 -5.62 22.42 -2.52
C LYS A 77 -4.90 22.01 -1.24
N ASN A 78 -3.80 21.28 -1.35
CA ASN A 78 -3.11 20.67 -0.22
C ASN A 78 -1.59 20.84 -0.35
N CYS A 79 -0.91 21.31 0.70
CA CYS A 79 0.55 21.34 0.75
C CYS A 79 1.15 19.92 0.86
N ASN A 80 0.42 19.00 1.49
CA ASN A 80 0.89 17.65 1.74
C ASN A 80 -0.05 16.65 1.07
N VAL A 81 0.49 15.82 0.21
CA VAL A 81 -0.25 14.78 -0.52
C VAL A 81 0.19 13.42 0.00
N VAL A 82 -0.76 12.65 0.55
CA VAL A 82 -0.53 11.25 0.92
C VAL A 82 -1.14 10.37 -0.15
N VAL A 83 -0.34 9.44 -0.63
CA VAL A 83 -0.71 8.44 -1.64
C VAL A 83 -0.57 7.06 -1.03
N CYS A 84 -1.58 6.22 -1.16
CA CYS A 84 -1.49 4.80 -0.82
C CYS A 84 -1.45 3.98 -2.10
N VAL A 85 -0.50 3.06 -2.17
CA VAL A 85 -0.34 2.17 -3.32
C VAL A 85 -0.26 0.72 -2.86
N SER A 86 -0.84 -0.19 -3.63
CA SER A 86 -0.57 -1.62 -3.46
C SER A 86 0.80 -1.97 -4.03
N GLU A 87 1.50 -2.91 -3.41
CA GLU A 87 2.76 -3.45 -3.94
C GLU A 87 2.60 -4.05 -5.35
N GLY A 88 1.38 -4.47 -5.70
CA GLY A 88 1.04 -5.15 -6.95
C GLY A 88 0.48 -4.22 -8.03
N ILE A 89 0.62 -2.89 -7.93
CA ILE A 89 0.22 -2.00 -9.02
C ILE A 89 1.04 -2.30 -10.27
N HIS A 90 0.39 -2.33 -11.43
CA HIS A 90 1.00 -2.67 -12.72
C HIS A 90 0.50 -1.73 -13.82
N ASP A 91 1.26 -1.64 -14.89
CA ASP A 91 0.85 -0.93 -16.08
C ASP A 91 -0.17 -1.73 -16.92
N LYS A 92 -0.63 -1.14 -18.01
CA LYS A 92 -1.58 -1.76 -18.96
C LYS A 92 -1.08 -3.06 -19.61
N ASP A 93 0.23 -3.28 -19.63
CA ASP A 93 0.87 -4.46 -20.21
C ASP A 93 1.09 -5.54 -19.13
N GLY A 94 0.67 -5.28 -17.88
CA GLY A 94 0.78 -6.19 -16.74
C GLY A 94 2.16 -6.20 -16.08
N THR A 95 3.04 -5.24 -16.42
CA THR A 95 4.36 -5.12 -15.79
C THR A 95 4.21 -4.41 -14.44
N PHE A 96 4.71 -5.04 -13.39
CA PHE A 96 4.65 -4.41 -12.06
C PHE A 96 5.52 -3.15 -12.00
N ILE A 97 5.01 -2.10 -11.37
CA ILE A 97 5.72 -0.81 -11.28
C ILE A 97 7.02 -0.92 -10.50
N CYS A 98 7.15 -1.84 -9.55
CA CYS A 98 8.41 -2.13 -8.88
C CYS A 98 9.51 -2.67 -9.81
N GLU A 99 9.16 -3.26 -10.95
CA GLU A 99 10.12 -3.77 -11.94
C GLU A 99 10.75 -2.66 -12.79
N TYR A 100 10.21 -1.46 -12.75
CA TYR A 100 10.78 -0.29 -13.44
C TYR A 100 12.10 0.17 -12.81
N ASP A 101 12.33 -0.19 -11.55
CA ASP A 101 13.63 -0.05 -10.91
C ASP A 101 14.34 -1.42 -10.98
N SER A 102 15.39 -1.53 -11.76
CA SER A 102 16.06 -2.77 -12.20
C SER A 102 16.69 -3.64 -11.09
N ALA A 103 16.37 -3.40 -9.82
CA ALA A 103 16.90 -4.11 -8.65
C ALA A 103 15.98 -5.23 -8.10
N ALA A 104 14.80 -5.48 -8.70
CA ALA A 104 13.88 -6.49 -8.19
C ALA A 104 14.40 -7.92 -8.42
N GLY A 105 14.71 -8.64 -7.34
CA GLY A 105 15.09 -10.05 -7.34
C GLY A 105 13.89 -11.00 -7.38
N THR A 106 14.15 -12.30 -7.54
CA THR A 106 13.17 -13.38 -7.34
C THR A 106 13.33 -14.04 -5.99
N ASP A 107 12.21 -14.46 -5.38
CA ASP A 107 12.24 -15.25 -4.15
C ASP A 107 12.67 -16.72 -4.41
N ALA A 108 12.82 -17.51 -3.33
CA ALA A 108 13.22 -18.91 -3.40
C ALA A 108 12.21 -19.81 -4.17
N PHE A 109 11.01 -19.33 -4.44
CA PHE A 109 9.96 -20.05 -5.17
C PHE A 109 9.81 -19.56 -6.61
N GLY A 110 10.69 -18.67 -7.08
CA GLY A 110 10.68 -18.14 -8.44
C GLY A 110 9.68 -17.00 -8.66
N HIS A 111 9.03 -16.48 -7.62
CA HIS A 111 8.19 -15.31 -7.73
C HIS A 111 9.04 -14.04 -7.68
N LYS A 112 8.69 -13.06 -8.51
CA LYS A 112 9.33 -11.74 -8.43
C LYS A 112 9.07 -11.11 -7.05
N MET A 113 10.11 -10.59 -6.44
CA MET A 113 9.98 -9.84 -5.18
C MET A 113 9.32 -8.50 -5.49
N LEU A 114 8.04 -8.37 -5.14
CA LEU A 114 7.27 -7.15 -5.32
C LEU A 114 7.42 -6.28 -4.07
N ALA A 115 8.50 -5.55 -3.99
CA ALA A 115 8.70 -4.52 -2.97
C ALA A 115 9.45 -3.37 -3.62
N GLY A 116 9.18 -2.16 -3.15
CA GLY A 116 9.88 -0.97 -3.61
C GLY A 116 9.16 -0.15 -4.69
N CYS A 117 7.90 -0.46 -5.03
CA CYS A 117 7.10 0.42 -5.90
C CYS A 117 6.96 1.81 -5.27
N GLY A 118 6.77 1.89 -3.95
CA GLY A 118 6.76 3.15 -3.22
C GLY A 118 8.07 3.91 -3.34
N LYS A 119 9.20 3.22 -3.31
CA LYS A 119 10.53 3.84 -3.49
C LYS A 119 10.74 4.33 -4.91
N TYR A 120 10.35 3.57 -5.90
CA TYR A 120 10.37 4.00 -7.30
C TYR A 120 9.56 5.29 -7.49
N LEU A 121 8.31 5.32 -6.99
CA LEU A 121 7.44 6.48 -7.09
C LEU A 121 7.99 7.69 -6.30
N GLU A 122 8.62 7.47 -5.14
CA GLU A 122 9.33 8.53 -4.39
C GLU A 122 10.40 9.20 -5.25
N ASN A 123 11.27 8.40 -5.86
CA ASN A 123 12.34 8.90 -6.73
C ASN A 123 11.78 9.62 -7.95
N LEU A 124 10.71 9.08 -8.54
CA LEU A 124 10.01 9.68 -9.67
C LEU A 124 9.42 11.06 -9.32
N VAL A 125 8.70 11.17 -8.20
CA VAL A 125 8.14 12.44 -7.72
C VAL A 125 9.23 13.47 -7.46
N ARG A 126 10.34 13.06 -6.83
CA ARG A 126 11.47 13.95 -6.58
C ARG A 126 12.08 14.48 -7.88
N SER A 127 12.32 13.61 -8.85
CA SER A 127 12.97 13.96 -10.11
C SER A 127 12.09 14.79 -11.04
N ARG A 128 10.79 14.44 -11.12
CA ARG A 128 9.86 15.04 -12.09
C ARG A 128 9.14 16.28 -11.57
N LEU A 129 8.81 16.31 -10.27
CA LEU A 129 8.07 17.42 -9.66
C LEU A 129 8.94 18.34 -8.80
N GLY A 130 10.18 17.95 -8.46
CA GLY A 130 11.11 18.76 -7.67
C GLY A 130 10.64 19.01 -6.23
N VAL A 131 9.71 18.20 -5.71
CA VAL A 131 9.18 18.33 -4.35
C VAL A 131 9.75 17.26 -3.43
N LYS A 132 9.71 17.52 -2.13
CA LYS A 132 10.10 16.53 -1.13
C LYS A 132 9.14 15.34 -1.22
N ALA A 133 9.68 14.15 -1.36
CA ALA A 133 8.93 12.91 -1.30
C ALA A 133 9.58 11.92 -0.33
N ARG A 134 8.77 11.08 0.27
CA ARG A 134 9.18 9.92 1.08
C ARG A 134 8.27 8.74 0.80
N SER A 135 8.79 7.54 0.94
CA SER A 135 8.01 6.30 0.93
C SER A 135 8.07 5.61 2.28
N VAL A 136 6.99 4.95 2.63
CA VAL A 136 6.86 4.11 3.82
C VAL A 136 6.25 2.79 3.38
N GLU A 137 6.97 1.70 3.57
CA GLU A 137 6.48 0.36 3.33
C GLU A 137 5.90 -0.20 4.62
N LEU A 138 4.63 -0.58 4.65
CA LEU A 138 4.01 -1.20 5.83
C LEU A 138 4.51 -2.63 6.02
N ASN A 139 4.80 -3.31 4.94
CA ASN A 139 5.42 -4.63 4.90
C ASN A 139 4.81 -5.59 5.94
N VAL A 140 5.63 -6.42 6.59
CA VAL A 140 5.17 -7.44 7.55
C VAL A 140 4.37 -6.88 8.74
N SER A 141 4.59 -5.62 9.11
CA SER A 141 3.91 -4.98 10.24
C SER A 141 2.39 -5.02 10.11
N GLN A 142 1.85 -4.89 8.89
CA GLN A 142 0.41 -4.90 8.65
C GLN A 142 -0.27 -6.24 8.95
N ARG A 143 0.47 -7.36 8.97
CA ARG A 143 -0.06 -8.70 9.22
C ARG A 143 0.33 -9.29 10.58
N CYS A 144 1.22 -8.63 11.33
CA CYS A 144 1.71 -9.14 12.62
C CYS A 144 1.35 -8.27 13.83
N SER A 145 0.57 -7.18 13.64
CA SER A 145 0.20 -6.27 14.72
C SER A 145 -0.89 -6.87 15.61
N ALA A 146 -0.49 -7.40 16.76
CA ALA A 146 -1.40 -7.93 17.77
C ALA A 146 -2.36 -6.86 18.34
N ALA A 147 -1.91 -5.60 18.45
CA ALA A 147 -2.72 -4.49 18.97
C ALA A 147 -3.94 -4.17 18.08
N MET A 148 -3.87 -4.50 16.80
CA MET A 148 -4.93 -4.25 15.81
C MET A 148 -5.66 -5.51 15.37
N LEU A 149 -5.49 -6.62 16.11
CA LEU A 149 -6.14 -7.89 15.82
C LEU A 149 -7.66 -7.74 15.86
N ALA A 150 -8.36 -8.25 14.83
CA ALA A 150 -9.80 -8.36 14.84
C ALA A 150 -10.21 -9.71 15.45
N GLY A 151 -11.26 -9.71 16.29
CA GLY A 151 -11.74 -10.94 16.91
C GLY A 151 -12.18 -11.98 15.87
N THR A 152 -12.78 -11.54 14.76
CA THR A 152 -13.16 -12.41 13.64
C THR A 152 -11.92 -13.09 13.03
N ASP A 153 -10.86 -12.34 12.67
CA ASP A 153 -9.63 -12.89 12.10
C ASP A 153 -9.00 -13.94 13.04
N GLN A 154 -9.08 -13.69 14.36
CA GLN A 154 -8.55 -14.62 15.36
C GLN A 154 -9.37 -15.93 15.40
N GLN A 155 -10.69 -15.82 15.44
CA GLN A 155 -11.56 -16.99 15.47
C GLN A 155 -11.45 -17.80 14.18
N GLU A 156 -11.45 -17.17 13.02
CA GLU A 156 -11.29 -17.83 11.72
C GLU A 156 -9.91 -18.51 11.62
N GLY A 157 -8.85 -17.88 12.12
CA GLY A 157 -7.52 -18.49 12.17
C GLY A 157 -7.46 -19.75 13.03
N ILE A 158 -8.14 -19.75 14.19
CA ILE A 158 -8.24 -20.93 15.06
C ILE A 158 -9.02 -22.05 14.34
N LEU A 159 -10.19 -21.72 13.80
CA LEU A 159 -11.01 -22.68 13.07
C LEU A 159 -10.29 -23.29 11.86
N ALA A 160 -9.58 -22.47 11.08
CA ALA A 160 -8.79 -22.94 9.94
C ALA A 160 -7.72 -23.94 10.38
N GLY A 161 -7.07 -23.69 11.53
CA GLY A 161 -6.09 -24.63 12.12
C GLY A 161 -6.72 -25.95 12.56
N GLU A 162 -7.87 -25.87 13.24
CA GLU A 162 -8.60 -27.06 13.70
C GLU A 162 -9.09 -27.92 12.53
N PHE A 163 -9.69 -27.31 11.50
CA PHE A 163 -10.11 -28.01 10.30
C PHE A 163 -8.94 -28.59 9.52
N GLY A 164 -7.82 -27.88 9.41
CA GLY A 164 -6.61 -28.39 8.76
C GLY A 164 -6.07 -29.63 9.43
N VAL A 165 -6.03 -29.68 10.78
CA VAL A 165 -5.63 -30.86 11.54
C VAL A 165 -6.62 -32.00 11.30
N GLN A 166 -7.93 -31.75 11.35
CA GLN A 166 -8.93 -32.76 11.11
C GLN A 166 -8.86 -33.35 9.71
N ALA A 167 -8.67 -32.52 8.68
CA ALA A 167 -8.49 -32.97 7.30
C ALA A 167 -7.25 -33.87 7.17
N ALA A 168 -6.13 -33.47 7.75
CA ALA A 168 -4.90 -34.29 7.76
C ALA A 168 -5.10 -35.65 8.44
N LEU A 169 -5.83 -35.70 9.58
CA LEU A 169 -6.16 -36.95 10.26
C LEU A 169 -7.08 -37.85 9.43
N ASN A 170 -7.93 -37.27 8.59
CA ASN A 170 -8.78 -37.99 7.65
C ASN A 170 -8.05 -38.42 6.37
N GLY A 171 -6.80 -38.08 6.20
CA GLY A 171 -5.99 -38.40 5.01
C GLY A 171 -6.31 -37.52 3.78
N GLU A 172 -6.93 -36.36 4.01
CA GLU A 172 -7.17 -35.36 2.95
C GLU A 172 -5.87 -34.56 2.69
N THR A 173 -5.56 -34.29 1.40
CA THR A 173 -4.36 -33.55 0.97
C THR A 173 -4.71 -32.46 -0.02
#